data_86222216d96f14a43d9292ec92e96d34
#
_entry.id   86222216d96f14a43d9292ec92e96d34
#
_cell.length_a   1.000
_cell.length_b   1.000
_cell.length_c   1.000
_cell.angle_alpha   90.00
_cell.angle_beta   90.00
_cell.angle_gamma   90.00
#
_symmetry.space_group_name_H-M   'P 1'
#
loop_
_entity.id
_entity.type
_entity.pdbx_description
1 polymer ?
#
loop_
_entity_poly.entity_id
_entity_poly.type
_entity_poly.pdbx_seq_one_letter_code
_entity_poly.pdbx_strand_id
1 'polypeptide(L)'
;MELRPEEITKIIRSQIKNYENKLEASETGVVILVGDGIAKASGLDKCMAGELVEFPNGSYGMAQNLEEDTVSIVILGSDSGIKEGDVVKRTGRVVSVPVGSGLIGRVVNALGEPIDGKGNITAEGYRPIEMPAPGIIERKHVSVPLQTGIKAIDSMIPIGRGQRELIIGDRQTGKTTIATDTILNQKGKDVICIYVAIGQKRSTVAQIVENLTVGGAMDYTIVVSATASELAPMQYIAPYSGCTIGEHFMHQGKDVLIIYDDLSKHAVAYRAISLLIRRPPGREAYPGDVFYLHSRLLERAAQLSDELGGGSLTALPIIETQAGDVSAYIPTNVISITDGQIFLESELFNAGIMPAVNPGISVSRVGGDAQIKAMKKVSGSLKLLYSQYRELQSFAQFGSDLDADTKARLAQGERIVAVLKQSNNAPVEVAHQVCILYAVTHGYLKDISVDKIPEFELRLYEFMDNRHGDILTAIRASGKLESDTEEALKAALSELLKEFVTSE
;
A
#
# COMPACT_ATOMS: atom_id res chain seq x y z
N MET A 1 -48.40 14.64 59.00
CA MET A 1 -48.23 13.21 58.74
C MET A 1 -46.74 12.96 58.74
N GLU A 2 -46.20 12.46 59.85
CA GLU A 2 -44.75 12.14 59.91
C GLU A 2 -44.53 10.81 59.28
N LEU A 3 -43.71 10.81 58.21
CA LEU A 3 -43.28 9.61 57.54
C LEU A 3 -42.41 8.76 58.49
N ARG A 4 -42.75 7.50 58.67
CA ARG A 4 -41.96 6.56 59.47
C ARG A 4 -40.60 6.32 58.88
N PRO A 5 -39.53 6.12 59.68
CA PRO A 5 -38.17 5.87 59.17
C PRO A 5 -38.07 4.76 58.18
N GLU A 6 -38.92 3.74 58.24
CA GLU A 6 -38.98 2.60 57.32
C GLU A 6 -39.53 2.98 55.90
N GLU A 7 -40.46 3.95 55.84
CA GLU A 7 -41.01 4.46 54.58
C GLU A 7 -40.02 5.37 53.89
N ILE A 8 -39.25 6.16 54.61
CA ILE A 8 -38.15 6.97 54.10
C ILE A 8 -37.06 6.05 53.50
N THR A 9 -36.72 4.97 54.21
CA THR A 9 -35.72 3.99 53.74
C THR A 9 -36.19 3.26 52.48
N LYS A 10 -37.48 2.94 52.36
CA LYS A 10 -38.06 2.37 51.14
C LYS A 10 -38.03 3.32 49.95
N ILE A 11 -38.36 4.59 50.19
CA ILE A 11 -38.33 5.63 49.15
C ILE A 11 -36.89 5.85 48.65
N ILE A 12 -35.93 5.95 49.57
CA ILE A 12 -34.51 6.10 49.24
C ILE A 12 -34.00 4.88 48.44
N ARG A 13 -34.33 3.68 48.89
CA ARG A 13 -33.97 2.46 48.13
C ARG A 13 -34.59 2.41 46.72
N SER A 14 -35.83 2.81 46.57
CA SER A 14 -36.49 2.87 45.26
C SER A 14 -35.90 3.95 44.36
N GLN A 15 -35.51 5.11 44.95
CA GLN A 15 -34.82 6.14 44.18
C GLN A 15 -33.40 5.75 43.76
N ILE A 16 -32.64 5.07 44.63
CA ILE A 16 -31.34 4.53 44.31
C ILE A 16 -31.46 3.46 43.20
N LYS A 17 -32.42 2.57 43.30
CA LYS A 17 -32.66 1.54 42.26
C LYS A 17 -33.10 2.16 40.94
N ASN A 18 -33.91 3.19 40.95
CA ASN A 18 -34.28 3.96 39.75
C ASN A 18 -33.12 4.79 39.22
N TYR A 19 -32.19 5.22 40.08
CA TYR A 19 -30.97 5.91 39.65
C TYR A 19 -29.96 4.96 38.99
N GLU A 20 -29.78 3.75 39.53
CA GLU A 20 -29.00 2.69 38.88
C GLU A 20 -29.60 2.28 37.51
N ASN A 21 -30.94 2.11 37.46
CA ASN A 21 -31.61 1.84 36.18
C ASN A 21 -31.50 3.00 35.18
N LYS A 22 -31.41 4.26 35.62
CA LYS A 22 -31.14 5.40 34.73
C LYS A 22 -29.72 5.42 34.22
N LEU A 23 -28.74 4.98 35.00
CA LEU A 23 -27.36 4.82 34.58
C LEU A 23 -27.25 3.68 33.57
N GLU A 24 -27.88 2.53 33.81
CA GLU A 24 -27.94 1.44 32.81
C GLU A 24 -28.68 1.86 31.54
N ALA A 25 -29.78 2.62 31.65
CA ALA A 25 -30.54 3.09 30.49
C ALA A 25 -29.76 4.09 29.60
N SER A 26 -28.77 4.82 30.19
CA SER A 26 -27.94 5.76 29.42
C SER A 26 -26.77 5.08 28.66
N GLU A 27 -26.50 3.81 28.98
CA GLU A 27 -25.47 2.99 28.35
C GLU A 27 -26.04 1.98 27.33
N THR A 28 -27.35 1.92 27.21
CA THR A 28 -28.08 1.04 26.29
C THR A 28 -29.00 1.82 25.38
N GLY A 29 -29.13 1.35 24.14
CA GLY A 29 -30.09 1.86 23.17
C GLY A 29 -30.95 0.75 22.60
N VAL A 30 -31.96 1.14 21.84
CA VAL A 30 -32.85 0.20 21.16
C VAL A 30 -32.70 0.36 19.63
N VAL A 31 -32.51 -0.75 18.93
CA VAL A 31 -32.45 -0.78 17.47
C VAL A 31 -33.82 -0.43 16.89
N ILE A 32 -33.87 0.63 16.09
CA ILE A 32 -35.10 1.09 15.42
C ILE A 32 -35.15 0.75 13.94
N LEU A 33 -33.99 0.41 13.35
CA LEU A 33 -33.84 -0.03 11.96
C LEU A 33 -32.58 -0.88 11.84
N VAL A 34 -32.64 -1.96 11.05
CA VAL A 34 -31.47 -2.77 10.70
C VAL A 34 -31.59 -3.31 9.27
N GLY A 35 -30.50 -3.32 8.54
CA GLY A 35 -30.40 -3.89 7.19
C GLY A 35 -29.10 -3.47 6.50
N ASP A 36 -28.65 -4.32 5.57
CA ASP A 36 -27.49 -4.06 4.70
C ASP A 36 -26.20 -3.68 5.45
N GLY A 37 -26.01 -4.24 6.65
CA GLY A 37 -24.83 -3.97 7.48
C GLY A 37 -24.90 -2.66 8.27
N ILE A 38 -26.05 -2.01 8.34
CA ILE A 38 -26.30 -0.79 9.11
C ILE A 38 -27.41 -1.04 10.14
N ALA A 39 -27.24 -0.50 11.34
CA ALA A 39 -28.30 -0.37 12.32
C ALA A 39 -28.48 1.11 12.69
N LYS A 40 -29.70 1.49 13.07
CA LYS A 40 -30.02 2.77 13.68
C LYS A 40 -30.61 2.50 15.06
N ALA A 41 -30.06 3.12 16.08
CA ALA A 41 -30.50 2.94 17.46
C ALA A 41 -30.85 4.27 18.11
N SER A 42 -31.83 4.25 19.01
CA SER A 42 -32.18 5.39 19.90
C SER A 42 -31.72 5.13 21.32
N GLY A 43 -31.56 6.18 22.13
CA GLY A 43 -31.23 6.08 23.56
C GLY A 43 -29.74 5.90 23.85
N LEU A 44 -28.87 6.12 22.90
CA LEU A 44 -27.41 6.10 23.05
C LEU A 44 -26.83 7.52 23.21
N ASP A 45 -27.42 8.33 24.10
CA ASP A 45 -27.17 9.78 24.21
C ASP A 45 -25.71 10.15 24.49
N LYS A 46 -24.94 9.25 25.09
CA LYS A 46 -23.54 9.47 25.45
C LYS A 46 -22.55 8.76 24.51
N CYS A 47 -23.04 8.17 23.40
CA CYS A 47 -22.21 7.46 22.45
C CYS A 47 -21.27 8.43 21.74
N MET A 48 -20.04 8.00 21.57
CA MET A 48 -19.02 8.76 20.83
C MET A 48 -18.94 8.29 19.38
N ALA A 49 -18.55 9.17 18.48
CA ALA A 49 -18.24 8.77 17.11
C ALA A 49 -17.05 7.79 17.11
N GLY A 50 -17.16 6.71 16.34
CA GLY A 50 -16.18 5.62 16.31
C GLY A 50 -16.25 4.67 17.53
N GLU A 51 -17.20 4.86 18.44
CA GLU A 51 -17.38 3.97 19.58
C GLU A 51 -17.90 2.59 19.14
N LEU A 52 -17.33 1.56 19.73
CA LEU A 52 -17.77 0.18 19.56
C LEU A 52 -19.03 -0.07 20.39
N VAL A 53 -20.05 -0.61 19.79
CA VAL A 53 -21.30 -1.04 20.47
C VAL A 53 -21.50 -2.53 20.27
N GLU A 54 -22.15 -3.19 21.22
CA GLU A 54 -22.38 -4.63 21.23
C GLU A 54 -23.88 -4.93 21.05
N PHE A 55 -24.19 -5.84 20.12
CA PHE A 55 -25.52 -6.36 19.86
C PHE A 55 -25.79 -7.66 20.64
N PRO A 56 -27.05 -8.05 20.87
CA PRO A 56 -27.42 -9.23 21.65
C PRO A 56 -26.90 -10.56 21.06
N ASN A 57 -26.66 -10.61 19.76
CA ASN A 57 -26.10 -11.78 19.06
C ASN A 57 -24.57 -11.91 19.22
N GLY A 58 -23.92 -11.00 19.97
CA GLY A 58 -22.46 -10.94 20.14
C GLY A 58 -21.72 -10.23 18.98
N SER A 59 -22.44 -9.71 17.99
CA SER A 59 -21.83 -8.86 16.95
C SER A 59 -21.52 -7.47 17.50
N TYR A 60 -20.53 -6.84 16.89
CA TYR A 60 -20.16 -5.46 17.21
C TYR A 60 -20.57 -4.51 16.10
N GLY A 61 -20.77 -3.26 16.44
CA GLY A 61 -20.98 -2.17 15.50
C GLY A 61 -20.14 -0.95 15.88
N MET A 62 -19.91 -0.09 14.92
CA MET A 62 -19.22 1.19 15.12
C MET A 62 -20.20 2.33 14.94
N ALA A 63 -20.31 3.21 15.93
CA ALA A 63 -21.11 4.42 15.84
C ALA A 63 -20.48 5.38 14.82
N GLN A 64 -21.22 5.68 13.75
CA GLN A 64 -20.70 6.46 12.63
C GLN A 64 -21.31 7.85 12.53
N ASN A 65 -22.60 7.97 12.76
CA ASN A 65 -23.34 9.23 12.68
C ASN A 65 -24.16 9.44 13.93
N LEU A 66 -23.91 10.56 14.63
CA LEU A 66 -24.62 10.92 15.84
C LEU A 66 -25.64 12.00 15.49
N GLU A 67 -26.92 11.66 15.59
CA GLU A 67 -28.04 12.57 15.41
C GLU A 67 -28.64 12.89 16.79
N GLU A 68 -29.55 13.86 16.87
CA GLU A 68 -30.13 14.32 18.14
C GLU A 68 -30.79 13.19 18.96
N ASP A 69 -31.58 12.35 18.32
CA ASP A 69 -32.31 11.25 18.98
C ASP A 69 -31.82 9.85 18.61
N THR A 70 -30.88 9.72 17.64
CA THR A 70 -30.48 8.44 17.08
C THR A 70 -29.01 8.38 16.72
N VAL A 71 -28.48 7.17 16.78
CA VAL A 71 -27.09 6.85 16.33
C VAL A 71 -27.16 5.89 15.17
N SER A 72 -26.53 6.23 14.07
CA SER A 72 -26.31 5.31 12.95
C SER A 72 -25.07 4.47 13.21
N ILE A 73 -25.23 3.17 13.19
CA ILE A 73 -24.21 2.18 13.55
C ILE A 73 -23.88 1.34 12.33
N VAL A 74 -22.61 1.20 12.04
CA VAL A 74 -22.06 0.34 10.99
C VAL A 74 -21.72 -1.00 11.62
N ILE A 75 -22.35 -2.10 11.17
CA ILE A 75 -22.19 -3.42 11.78
C ILE A 75 -20.87 -4.03 11.29
N LEU A 76 -20.01 -4.43 12.22
CA LEU A 76 -18.72 -5.06 11.97
C LEU A 76 -18.87 -6.58 12.00
N GLY A 77 -19.14 -7.19 10.87
CA GLY A 77 -19.39 -8.61 10.72
C GLY A 77 -20.76 -8.91 10.14
N SER A 78 -21.46 -9.91 10.66
CA SER A 78 -22.80 -10.30 10.16
C SER A 78 -23.90 -9.53 10.88
N ASP A 79 -24.86 -9.00 10.14
CA ASP A 79 -26.09 -8.42 10.64
C ASP A 79 -27.18 -9.48 10.92
N SER A 80 -26.88 -10.74 10.62
CA SER A 80 -27.81 -11.87 10.82
C SER A 80 -28.17 -12.03 12.29
N GLY A 81 -29.46 -12.04 12.60
CA GLY A 81 -29.98 -12.20 13.94
C GLY A 81 -30.19 -10.91 14.72
N ILE A 82 -29.77 -9.75 14.19
CA ILE A 82 -30.12 -8.43 14.75
C ILE A 82 -31.50 -8.02 14.26
N LYS A 83 -32.37 -7.53 15.17
CA LYS A 83 -33.75 -7.17 14.87
C LYS A 83 -34.10 -5.79 15.45
N GLU A 84 -35.11 -5.18 14.88
CA GLU A 84 -35.73 -4.00 15.47
C GLU A 84 -36.29 -4.35 16.86
N GLY A 85 -36.05 -3.48 17.84
CA GLY A 85 -36.36 -3.70 19.23
C GLY A 85 -35.25 -4.35 20.07
N ASP A 86 -34.17 -4.82 19.44
CA ASP A 86 -33.01 -5.37 20.15
C ASP A 86 -32.30 -4.29 20.95
N VAL A 87 -31.76 -4.67 22.09
CA VAL A 87 -31.00 -3.77 22.98
C VAL A 87 -29.55 -3.77 22.56
N VAL A 88 -29.03 -2.61 22.18
CA VAL A 88 -27.62 -2.39 21.87
C VAL A 88 -26.92 -1.72 23.06
N LYS A 89 -25.71 -2.17 23.40
CA LYS A 89 -24.93 -1.68 24.56
C LYS A 89 -23.70 -0.90 24.08
N ARG A 90 -23.43 0.21 24.74
CA ARG A 90 -22.16 0.91 24.59
C ARG A 90 -21.03 0.11 25.24
N THR A 91 -19.86 0.15 24.65
CA THR A 91 -18.66 -0.45 25.25
C THR A 91 -17.74 0.58 25.90
N GLY A 92 -17.94 1.88 25.61
CA GLY A 92 -17.04 2.95 26.04
C GLY A 92 -15.65 2.89 25.35
N ARG A 93 -15.49 2.07 24.33
CA ARG A 93 -14.22 1.87 23.61
C ARG A 93 -14.40 2.18 22.14
N VAL A 94 -13.40 2.79 21.53
CA VAL A 94 -13.33 2.95 20.07
C VAL A 94 -12.88 1.64 19.40
N VAL A 95 -13.23 1.47 18.14
CA VAL A 95 -12.79 0.29 17.36
C VAL A 95 -11.28 0.19 17.38
N SER A 96 -10.77 -0.93 17.82
CA SER A 96 -9.34 -1.19 18.01
C SER A 96 -8.97 -2.55 17.44
N VAL A 97 -7.71 -2.70 17.04
CA VAL A 97 -7.16 -3.96 16.49
C VAL A 97 -5.99 -4.43 17.34
N PRO A 98 -5.76 -5.75 17.39
CA PRO A 98 -4.56 -6.31 18.02
C PRO A 98 -3.32 -5.86 17.26
N VAL A 99 -2.24 -5.61 17.99
CA VAL A 99 -0.93 -5.24 17.44
C VAL A 99 0.16 -6.08 18.08
N GLY A 100 1.28 -6.22 17.39
CA GLY A 100 2.46 -6.91 17.88
C GLY A 100 3.04 -7.90 16.89
N SER A 101 4.21 -8.45 17.24
CA SER A 101 4.99 -9.39 16.41
C SER A 101 4.26 -10.71 16.10
N GLY A 102 3.30 -11.10 16.95
CA GLY A 102 2.48 -12.31 16.72
C GLY A 102 1.58 -12.25 15.48
N LEU A 103 1.44 -11.08 14.84
CA LEU A 103 0.71 -10.91 13.58
C LEU A 103 1.58 -11.21 12.35
N ILE A 104 2.90 -11.20 12.47
CA ILE A 104 3.81 -11.45 11.35
C ILE A 104 3.63 -12.90 10.87
N GLY A 105 3.51 -13.09 9.57
CA GLY A 105 3.26 -14.39 8.95
C GLY A 105 1.80 -14.84 8.97
N ARG A 106 0.88 -13.98 9.42
CA ARG A 106 -0.53 -14.31 9.59
C ARG A 106 -1.41 -13.61 8.56
N VAL A 107 -2.56 -14.22 8.29
CA VAL A 107 -3.64 -13.63 7.51
C VAL A 107 -4.81 -13.36 8.46
N VAL A 108 -5.19 -12.09 8.54
CA VAL A 108 -6.24 -11.61 9.46
C VAL A 108 -7.36 -10.88 8.72
N ASN A 109 -8.53 -10.80 9.34
CA ASN A 109 -9.61 -9.95 8.85
C ASN A 109 -9.39 -8.48 9.25
N ALA A 110 -10.33 -7.60 8.90
CA ALA A 110 -10.26 -6.18 9.21
C ALA A 110 -10.31 -5.85 10.72
N LEU A 111 -10.70 -6.77 11.58
CA LEU A 111 -10.67 -6.65 13.03
C LEU A 111 -9.38 -7.24 13.66
N GLY A 112 -8.48 -7.77 12.84
CA GLY A 112 -7.26 -8.42 13.30
C GLY A 112 -7.44 -9.85 13.78
N GLU A 113 -8.59 -10.47 13.53
CA GLU A 113 -8.85 -11.87 13.85
C GLU A 113 -8.22 -12.78 12.80
N PRO A 114 -7.59 -13.91 13.21
CA PRO A 114 -6.95 -14.82 12.28
C PRO A 114 -7.96 -15.57 11.41
N ILE A 115 -7.69 -15.62 10.11
CA ILE A 115 -8.52 -16.34 9.11
C ILE A 115 -7.71 -17.40 8.34
N ASP A 116 -6.47 -17.63 8.75
CA ASP A 116 -5.51 -18.56 8.12
C ASP A 116 -5.52 -19.99 8.68
N GLY A 117 -6.36 -20.26 9.66
CA GLY A 117 -6.44 -21.58 10.30
C GLY A 117 -5.26 -21.95 11.20
N LYS A 118 -4.34 -21.03 11.46
CA LYS A 118 -3.13 -21.27 12.28
C LYS A 118 -3.35 -21.03 13.79
N GLY A 119 -4.60 -20.95 14.24
CA GLY A 119 -4.95 -20.70 15.65
C GLY A 119 -4.88 -19.24 16.07
N ASN A 120 -5.09 -18.98 17.35
CA ASN A 120 -5.17 -17.63 17.91
C ASN A 120 -3.83 -16.89 17.83
N ILE A 121 -3.92 -15.55 17.75
CA ILE A 121 -2.77 -14.65 17.73
C ILE A 121 -2.54 -14.13 19.14
N THR A 122 -1.30 -14.15 19.60
CA THR A 122 -0.90 -13.47 20.84
C THR A 122 -0.60 -12.01 20.52
N ALA A 123 -1.50 -11.12 20.93
CA ALA A 123 -1.31 -9.69 20.75
C ALA A 123 -0.43 -9.10 21.87
N GLU A 124 0.42 -8.14 21.55
CA GLU A 124 1.17 -7.33 22.51
C GLU A 124 0.30 -6.25 23.12
N GLY A 125 -0.75 -5.84 22.42
CA GLY A 125 -1.73 -4.85 22.87
C GLY A 125 -2.81 -4.60 21.82
N TYR A 126 -3.65 -3.59 22.07
CA TYR A 126 -4.69 -3.13 21.15
C TYR A 126 -4.51 -1.64 20.91
N ARG A 127 -4.70 -1.21 19.65
CA ARG A 127 -4.64 0.20 19.28
C ARG A 127 -5.87 0.59 18.48
N PRO A 128 -6.40 1.82 18.70
CA PRO A 128 -7.49 2.35 17.87
C PRO A 128 -7.13 2.34 16.38
N ILE A 129 -8.11 2.02 15.53
CA ILE A 129 -7.88 2.02 14.07
C ILE A 129 -7.78 3.44 13.51
N GLU A 130 -8.43 4.41 14.11
CA GLU A 130 -8.34 5.81 13.76
C GLU A 130 -7.40 6.54 14.73
N MET A 131 -6.27 6.99 14.21
CA MET A 131 -5.24 7.72 14.93
C MET A 131 -4.87 8.97 14.13
N PRO A 132 -4.51 10.07 14.81
CA PRO A 132 -4.00 11.24 14.10
C PRO A 132 -2.68 10.93 13.40
N ALA A 133 -2.47 11.54 12.24
CA ALA A 133 -1.19 11.46 11.54
C ALA A 133 -0.08 12.18 12.34
N PRO A 134 1.20 11.76 12.20
CA PRO A 134 2.32 12.47 12.80
C PRO A 134 2.34 13.94 12.41
N GLY A 135 2.63 14.81 13.37
CA GLY A 135 2.75 16.25 13.17
C GLY A 135 3.97 16.64 12.32
N ILE A 136 4.08 17.91 11.95
CA ILE A 136 5.16 18.40 11.07
C ILE A 136 6.53 18.23 11.73
N ILE A 137 6.65 18.51 13.04
CA ILE A 137 7.91 18.40 13.79
C ILE A 137 8.32 16.95 14.03
N GLU A 138 7.34 16.04 14.06
CA GLU A 138 7.56 14.62 14.27
C GLU A 138 8.12 13.89 13.03
N ARG A 139 8.09 14.56 11.87
CA ARG A 139 8.53 14.00 10.59
C ARG A 139 9.97 14.36 10.28
N LYS A 140 10.67 13.41 9.68
CA LYS A 140 12.00 13.60 9.09
C LYS A 140 11.88 13.62 7.56
N HIS A 141 12.79 14.30 6.90
CA HIS A 141 12.89 14.26 5.44
C HIS A 141 13.17 12.84 4.93
N VAL A 142 12.43 12.45 3.90
CA VAL A 142 12.57 11.13 3.25
C VAL A 142 13.85 11.12 2.41
N SER A 143 14.83 10.30 2.79
CA SER A 143 16.13 10.20 2.12
C SER A 143 16.72 8.80 2.08
N VAL A 144 16.03 7.81 2.67
CA VAL A 144 16.46 6.42 2.64
C VAL A 144 15.69 5.67 1.56
N PRO A 145 16.35 4.98 0.60
CA PRO A 145 15.66 4.26 -0.45
C PRO A 145 14.81 3.11 0.09
N LEU A 146 13.60 2.94 -0.44
CA LEU A 146 12.85 1.70 -0.42
C LEU A 146 13.01 1.06 -1.80
N GLN A 147 13.86 0.07 -1.92
CA GLN A 147 14.13 -0.58 -3.19
C GLN A 147 13.02 -1.57 -3.53
N THR A 148 12.39 -1.38 -4.69
CA THR A 148 11.31 -2.26 -5.15
C THR A 148 11.85 -3.54 -5.81
N GLY A 149 13.09 -3.53 -6.26
CA GLY A 149 13.67 -4.60 -7.07
C GLY A 149 13.21 -4.56 -8.53
N ILE A 150 12.47 -3.52 -8.91
CA ILE A 150 11.97 -3.32 -10.27
C ILE A 150 12.80 -2.24 -10.95
N LYS A 151 13.56 -2.63 -11.97
CA LYS A 151 14.53 -1.75 -12.65
C LYS A 151 13.92 -0.43 -13.11
N ALA A 152 12.74 -0.49 -13.71
CA ALA A 152 12.04 0.69 -14.22
C ALA A 152 11.65 1.69 -13.11
N ILE A 153 11.28 1.19 -11.93
CA ILE A 153 10.86 2.01 -10.80
C ILE A 153 12.08 2.55 -10.06
N ASP A 154 12.99 1.68 -9.62
CA ASP A 154 14.15 2.07 -8.81
C ASP A 154 15.07 3.07 -9.55
N SER A 155 15.11 3.00 -10.90
CA SER A 155 15.93 3.89 -11.71
C SER A 155 15.25 5.22 -12.07
N MET A 156 13.94 5.24 -12.36
CA MET A 156 13.27 6.44 -12.91
C MET A 156 12.24 7.07 -11.97
N ILE A 157 11.69 6.29 -11.03
CA ILE A 157 10.62 6.70 -10.11
C ILE A 157 10.93 6.16 -8.72
N PRO A 158 12.06 6.54 -8.11
CA PRO A 158 12.51 5.95 -6.86
C PRO A 158 11.57 6.27 -5.70
N ILE A 159 11.43 5.31 -4.79
CA ILE A 159 10.60 5.41 -3.60
C ILE A 159 11.49 5.47 -2.37
N GLY A 160 11.20 6.41 -1.46
CA GLY A 160 11.87 6.52 -0.18
C GLY A 160 11.05 5.94 0.98
N ARG A 161 11.74 5.52 2.03
CA ARG A 161 11.09 5.04 3.26
C ARG A 161 10.32 6.18 3.92
N GLY A 162 9.02 5.98 4.13
CA GLY A 162 8.11 7.02 4.63
C GLY A 162 7.36 7.79 3.54
N GLN A 163 7.61 7.51 2.26
CA GLN A 163 6.92 8.10 1.11
C GLN A 163 5.57 7.44 0.87
N ARG A 164 4.65 8.20 0.26
CA ARG A 164 3.38 7.71 -0.30
C ARG A 164 3.48 7.73 -1.81
N GLU A 165 3.61 6.57 -2.43
CA GLU A 165 3.72 6.46 -3.89
C GLU A 165 2.53 5.68 -4.44
N LEU A 166 1.72 6.33 -5.27
CA LEU A 166 0.53 5.76 -5.86
C LEU A 166 0.88 4.82 -7.02
N ILE A 167 0.30 3.63 -7.04
CA ILE A 167 0.30 2.74 -8.20
C ILE A 167 -1.07 2.87 -8.88
N ILE A 168 -1.10 3.36 -10.11
CA ILE A 168 -2.34 3.68 -10.81
C ILE A 168 -2.35 3.12 -12.24
N GLY A 169 -3.49 2.63 -12.68
CA GLY A 169 -3.67 2.09 -14.04
C GLY A 169 -4.94 1.24 -14.16
N ASP A 170 -5.26 0.82 -15.38
CA ASP A 170 -6.44 0.02 -15.67
C ASP A 170 -6.35 -1.39 -15.08
N ARG A 171 -7.45 -2.14 -15.17
CA ARG A 171 -7.49 -3.54 -14.75
C ARG A 171 -6.44 -4.37 -15.47
N GLN A 172 -5.81 -5.31 -14.75
CA GLN A 172 -4.86 -6.28 -15.29
C GLN A 172 -3.59 -5.67 -15.92
N THR A 173 -3.21 -4.44 -15.55
CA THR A 173 -1.96 -3.81 -16.01
C THR A 173 -0.74 -4.17 -15.16
N GLY A 174 -0.88 -5.02 -14.15
CA GLY A 174 0.23 -5.46 -13.29
C GLY A 174 0.41 -4.67 -11.98
N LYS A 175 -0.59 -3.88 -11.53
CA LYS A 175 -0.51 -3.11 -10.27
C LYS A 175 -0.19 -3.99 -9.06
N THR A 176 -0.96 -5.05 -8.86
CA THR A 176 -0.75 -6.02 -7.77
C THR A 176 0.60 -6.71 -7.88
N THR A 177 1.07 -7.01 -9.10
CA THR A 177 2.38 -7.62 -9.34
C THR A 177 3.51 -6.71 -8.87
N ILE A 178 3.47 -5.42 -9.19
CA ILE A 178 4.46 -4.45 -8.69
C ILE A 178 4.47 -4.44 -7.15
N ALA A 179 3.30 -4.44 -6.52
CA ALA A 179 3.19 -4.46 -5.08
C ALA A 179 3.78 -5.74 -4.45
N THR A 180 3.45 -6.92 -5.02
CA THR A 180 3.97 -8.21 -4.52
C THR A 180 5.47 -8.35 -4.76
N ASP A 181 5.99 -7.94 -5.91
CA ASP A 181 7.42 -7.96 -6.21
C ASP A 181 8.19 -7.01 -5.27
N THR A 182 7.62 -5.86 -4.94
CA THR A 182 8.20 -4.96 -3.95
C THR A 182 8.29 -5.62 -2.57
N ILE A 183 7.26 -6.36 -2.14
CA ILE A 183 7.29 -7.14 -0.89
C ILE A 183 8.38 -8.22 -0.96
N LEU A 184 8.43 -9.00 -2.04
CA LEU A 184 9.43 -10.05 -2.22
C LEU A 184 10.86 -9.50 -2.12
N ASN A 185 11.10 -8.29 -2.63
CA ASN A 185 12.40 -7.63 -2.58
C ASN A 185 12.80 -7.13 -1.20
N GLN A 186 11.91 -7.13 -0.22
CA GLN A 186 12.25 -6.70 1.16
C GLN A 186 12.93 -7.79 1.99
N LYS A 187 13.09 -9.00 1.46
CA LYS A 187 13.77 -10.10 2.15
C LYS A 187 15.18 -9.68 2.60
N GLY A 188 15.44 -9.78 3.91
CA GLY A 188 16.74 -9.43 4.50
C GLY A 188 17.04 -7.93 4.58
N LYS A 189 16.04 -7.06 4.41
CA LYS A 189 16.23 -5.58 4.46
C LYS A 189 15.60 -4.94 5.70
N ASP A 190 15.21 -5.73 6.69
CA ASP A 190 14.60 -5.29 7.96
C ASP A 190 13.35 -4.40 7.77
N VAL A 191 12.56 -4.71 6.74
CA VAL A 191 11.28 -4.05 6.46
C VAL A 191 10.13 -5.01 6.74
N ILE A 192 9.21 -4.61 7.60
CA ILE A 192 7.97 -5.34 7.84
C ILE A 192 6.96 -4.93 6.76
N CYS A 193 6.35 -5.90 6.10
CA CYS A 193 5.40 -5.64 5.04
C CYS A 193 3.97 -5.90 5.52
N ILE A 194 3.03 -5.07 5.08
CA ILE A 194 1.60 -5.25 5.32
C ILE A 194 0.88 -5.18 3.98
N TYR A 195 0.17 -6.24 3.63
CA TYR A 195 -0.66 -6.26 2.44
C TYR A 195 -2.12 -6.19 2.85
N VAL A 196 -2.81 -5.12 2.48
CA VAL A 196 -4.23 -4.91 2.76
C VAL A 196 -5.04 -5.18 1.50
N ALA A 197 -5.73 -6.31 1.46
CA ALA A 197 -6.65 -6.68 0.38
C ALA A 197 -8.04 -6.12 0.66
N ILE A 198 -8.54 -5.23 -0.21
CA ILE A 198 -9.80 -4.53 -0.04
C ILE A 198 -10.75 -4.90 -1.19
N GLY A 199 -11.85 -5.56 -0.89
CA GLY A 199 -12.87 -5.92 -1.87
C GLY A 199 -12.39 -6.86 -2.97
N GLN A 200 -11.33 -7.63 -2.73
CA GLN A 200 -10.79 -8.60 -3.67
C GLN A 200 -11.49 -9.97 -3.56
N LYS A 201 -11.41 -10.78 -4.62
CA LYS A 201 -11.91 -12.16 -4.56
C LYS A 201 -11.05 -13.00 -3.62
N ARG A 202 -11.66 -13.90 -2.85
CA ARG A 202 -10.93 -14.83 -1.96
C ARG A 202 -9.85 -15.62 -2.69
N SER A 203 -10.12 -16.07 -3.91
CA SER A 203 -9.16 -16.79 -4.75
C SER A 203 -7.92 -15.95 -5.08
N THR A 204 -8.11 -14.66 -5.36
CA THR A 204 -6.99 -13.74 -5.64
C THR A 204 -6.14 -13.54 -4.38
N VAL A 205 -6.75 -13.32 -3.23
CA VAL A 205 -6.02 -13.18 -1.96
C VAL A 205 -5.26 -14.46 -1.63
N ALA A 206 -5.88 -15.63 -1.80
CA ALA A 206 -5.22 -16.92 -1.58
C ALA A 206 -3.98 -17.10 -2.47
N GLN A 207 -4.07 -16.73 -3.75
CA GLN A 207 -2.94 -16.80 -4.69
C GLN A 207 -1.81 -15.83 -4.32
N ILE A 208 -2.14 -14.63 -3.85
CA ILE A 208 -1.12 -13.67 -3.36
C ILE A 208 -0.40 -14.23 -2.13
N VAL A 209 -1.15 -14.76 -1.16
CA VAL A 209 -0.57 -15.39 0.04
C VAL A 209 0.33 -16.57 -0.33
N GLU A 210 -0.09 -17.39 -1.29
CA GLU A 210 0.73 -18.50 -1.79
C GLU A 210 2.02 -18.01 -2.45
N ASN A 211 1.95 -17.02 -3.33
CA ASN A 211 3.13 -16.43 -3.97
C ASN A 211 4.11 -15.85 -2.94
N LEU A 212 3.61 -15.12 -1.94
CA LEU A 212 4.43 -14.57 -0.85
C LEU A 212 5.04 -15.69 0.00
N THR A 213 4.32 -16.80 0.22
CA THR A 213 4.81 -17.95 0.96
C THR A 213 5.92 -18.67 0.22
N VAL A 214 5.73 -18.94 -1.06
CA VAL A 214 6.74 -19.57 -1.94
C VAL A 214 8.00 -18.70 -2.02
N GLY A 215 7.85 -17.38 -2.10
CA GLY A 215 8.97 -16.43 -2.08
C GLY A 215 9.65 -16.26 -0.71
N GLY A 216 9.09 -16.86 0.36
CA GLY A 216 9.58 -16.72 1.74
C GLY A 216 9.31 -15.33 2.32
N ALA A 217 8.37 -14.57 1.74
CA ALA A 217 8.04 -13.23 2.20
C ALA A 217 7.06 -13.20 3.38
N MET A 218 6.35 -14.30 3.64
CA MET A 218 5.45 -14.39 4.80
C MET A 218 6.20 -14.30 6.14
N ASP A 219 7.50 -14.56 6.17
CA ASP A 219 8.31 -14.44 7.39
C ASP A 219 8.40 -13.00 7.93
N TYR A 220 8.08 -12.00 7.10
CA TYR A 220 8.09 -10.58 7.45
C TYR A 220 6.84 -9.84 6.96
N THR A 221 5.78 -10.56 6.56
CA THR A 221 4.57 -9.97 5.97
C THR A 221 3.33 -10.31 6.80
N ILE A 222 2.45 -9.32 6.96
CA ILE A 222 1.12 -9.44 7.54
C ILE A 222 0.11 -9.20 6.42
N VAL A 223 -0.91 -10.05 6.29
CA VAL A 223 -1.99 -9.87 5.32
C VAL A 223 -3.28 -9.53 6.05
N VAL A 224 -3.86 -8.37 5.74
CA VAL A 224 -5.18 -7.94 6.23
C VAL A 224 -6.17 -8.07 5.09
N SER A 225 -7.20 -8.87 5.25
CA SER A 225 -8.14 -9.20 4.18
C SER A 225 -9.56 -8.80 4.53
N ALA A 226 -10.17 -7.98 3.67
CA ALA A 226 -11.61 -7.73 3.62
C ALA A 226 -12.09 -8.02 2.20
N THR A 227 -12.60 -9.23 1.97
CA THR A 227 -12.92 -9.72 0.63
C THR A 227 -14.21 -9.12 0.09
N ALA A 228 -14.44 -9.28 -1.22
CA ALA A 228 -15.65 -8.79 -1.90
C ALA A 228 -16.96 -9.44 -1.40
N SER A 229 -16.87 -10.56 -0.69
CA SER A 229 -18.01 -11.23 -0.07
C SER A 229 -18.36 -10.72 1.33
N GLU A 230 -17.54 -9.86 1.89
CA GLU A 230 -17.77 -9.23 3.18
C GLU A 230 -18.57 -7.92 3.03
N LEU A 231 -19.29 -7.55 4.07
CA LEU A 231 -20.07 -6.32 4.09
C LEU A 231 -19.16 -5.09 3.92
N ALA A 232 -19.71 -4.03 3.36
CA ALA A 232 -18.98 -2.77 3.12
C ALA A 232 -18.26 -2.22 4.36
N PRO A 233 -18.79 -2.32 5.57
CA PRO A 233 -18.09 -1.91 6.78
C PRO A 233 -16.71 -2.54 7.00
N MET A 234 -16.57 -3.84 6.73
CA MET A 234 -15.29 -4.53 6.87
C MET A 234 -14.27 -4.03 5.84
N GLN A 235 -14.72 -3.78 4.61
CA GLN A 235 -13.87 -3.19 3.58
C GLN A 235 -13.46 -1.74 3.90
N TYR A 236 -14.34 -1.00 4.58
CA TYR A 236 -14.08 0.36 5.02
C TYR A 236 -13.00 0.44 6.10
N ILE A 237 -13.06 -0.43 7.12
CA ILE A 237 -12.09 -0.37 8.23
C ILE A 237 -10.75 -1.04 7.91
N ALA A 238 -10.69 -1.98 6.97
CA ALA A 238 -9.49 -2.76 6.68
C ALA A 238 -8.20 -1.94 6.46
N PRO A 239 -8.19 -0.85 5.64
CA PRO A 239 -6.97 -0.06 5.45
C PRO A 239 -6.54 0.68 6.72
N TYR A 240 -7.47 1.13 7.55
CA TYR A 240 -7.14 1.75 8.84
C TYR A 240 -6.56 0.74 9.82
N SER A 241 -7.11 -0.48 9.84
CA SER A 241 -6.59 -1.58 10.65
C SER A 241 -5.16 -1.94 10.26
N GLY A 242 -4.91 -2.12 8.96
CA GLY A 242 -3.56 -2.36 8.44
C GLY A 242 -2.59 -1.23 8.77
N CYS A 243 -3.03 0.02 8.64
CA CYS A 243 -2.23 1.19 8.98
C CYS A 243 -1.85 1.21 10.47
N THR A 244 -2.82 0.97 11.36
CA THR A 244 -2.58 0.91 12.81
C THR A 244 -1.61 -0.19 13.21
N ILE A 245 -1.70 -1.37 12.57
CA ILE A 245 -0.74 -2.46 12.77
C ILE A 245 0.66 -2.00 12.33
N GLY A 246 0.77 -1.33 11.19
CA GLY A 246 2.04 -0.78 10.69
C GLY A 246 2.64 0.30 11.60
N GLU A 247 1.82 1.21 12.08
CA GLU A 247 2.25 2.26 13.01
C GLU A 247 2.81 1.71 14.32
N HIS A 248 2.31 0.58 14.79
CA HIS A 248 2.87 -0.06 15.98
C HIS A 248 4.37 -0.35 15.80
N PHE A 249 4.77 -0.90 14.66
CA PHE A 249 6.16 -1.18 14.35
C PHE A 249 6.95 0.10 14.04
N MET A 250 6.36 1.05 13.32
CA MET A 250 6.98 2.35 13.04
C MET A 250 7.37 3.08 14.33
N HIS A 251 6.50 3.09 15.35
CA HIS A 251 6.79 3.68 16.66
C HIS A 251 7.82 2.88 17.48
N GLN A 252 8.13 1.65 17.09
CA GLN A 252 9.26 0.87 17.65
C GLN A 252 10.58 1.14 16.92
N GLY A 253 10.62 2.12 16.00
CA GLY A 253 11.81 2.45 15.22
C GLY A 253 12.05 1.52 14.03
N LYS A 254 11.06 0.70 13.63
CA LYS A 254 11.17 -0.20 12.48
C LYS A 254 10.64 0.44 11.20
N ASP A 255 11.12 -0.04 10.08
CA ASP A 255 10.61 0.35 8.77
C ASP A 255 9.48 -0.57 8.32
N VAL A 256 8.40 0.02 7.83
CA VAL A 256 7.19 -0.69 7.41
C VAL A 256 6.83 -0.29 5.99
N LEU A 257 6.48 -1.27 5.18
CA LEU A 257 5.86 -1.09 3.86
C LEU A 257 4.41 -1.53 3.93
N ILE A 258 3.48 -0.66 3.59
CA ILE A 258 2.06 -1.01 3.53
C ILE A 258 1.50 -0.83 2.11
N ILE A 259 0.82 -1.87 1.64
CA ILE A 259 0.14 -1.89 0.34
C ILE A 259 -1.37 -1.82 0.59
N TYR A 260 -2.08 -0.93 -0.10
CA TYR A 260 -3.54 -0.85 -0.08
C TYR A 260 -4.10 -1.27 -1.45
N ASP A 261 -4.52 -2.50 -1.59
CA ASP A 261 -5.01 -3.06 -2.86
C ASP A 261 -6.50 -3.40 -2.80
N ASP A 262 -7.45 -2.52 -3.21
CA ASP A 262 -7.21 -1.17 -3.74
C ASP A 262 -8.09 -0.11 -3.05
N LEU A 263 -7.67 1.12 -3.09
CA LEU A 263 -8.41 2.25 -2.52
C LEU A 263 -9.63 2.68 -3.37
N SER A 264 -9.73 2.25 -4.63
CA SER A 264 -10.94 2.47 -5.44
C SER A 264 -12.13 1.72 -4.83
N LYS A 265 -11.93 0.45 -4.45
CA LYS A 265 -12.95 -0.36 -3.76
C LYS A 265 -13.23 0.15 -2.34
N HIS A 266 -12.21 0.65 -1.64
CA HIS A 266 -12.38 1.33 -0.36
C HIS A 266 -13.34 2.52 -0.46
N ALA A 267 -13.16 3.37 -1.47
CA ALA A 267 -14.06 4.49 -1.74
C ALA A 267 -15.49 4.03 -2.07
N VAL A 268 -15.63 2.95 -2.85
CA VAL A 268 -16.94 2.37 -3.17
C VAL A 268 -17.65 1.83 -1.92
N ALA A 269 -16.94 1.14 -1.04
CA ALA A 269 -17.48 0.68 0.24
C ALA A 269 -17.94 1.85 1.11
N TYR A 270 -17.14 2.91 1.20
CA TYR A 270 -17.52 4.11 1.94
C TYR A 270 -18.72 4.84 1.35
N ARG A 271 -18.83 4.90 0.01
CA ARG A 271 -20.01 5.42 -0.69
C ARG A 271 -21.25 4.61 -0.33
N ALA A 272 -21.16 3.28 -0.37
CA ALA A 272 -22.29 2.41 -0.03
C ALA A 272 -22.77 2.67 1.41
N ILE A 273 -21.86 2.70 2.39
CA ILE A 273 -22.17 3.01 3.80
C ILE A 273 -22.83 4.39 3.89
N SER A 274 -22.27 5.41 3.26
CA SER A 274 -22.75 6.79 3.33
C SER A 274 -24.16 6.94 2.78
N LEU A 275 -24.47 6.26 1.69
CA LEU A 275 -25.82 6.24 1.11
C LEU A 275 -26.82 5.51 2.01
N LEU A 276 -26.42 4.40 2.62
CA LEU A 276 -27.27 3.64 3.57
C LEU A 276 -27.62 4.46 4.81
N ILE A 277 -26.67 5.21 5.36
CA ILE A 277 -26.93 6.13 6.49
C ILE A 277 -27.51 7.49 6.03
N ARG A 278 -27.90 7.61 4.75
CA ARG A 278 -28.56 8.78 4.14
C ARG A 278 -27.75 10.08 4.21
N ARG A 279 -26.43 10.01 4.15
CA ARG A 279 -25.61 11.20 3.92
C ARG A 279 -25.85 11.74 2.50
N PRO A 280 -25.91 13.08 2.33
CA PRO A 280 -26.16 13.67 1.01
C PRO A 280 -25.01 13.30 0.04
N PRO A 281 -25.34 12.75 -1.15
CA PRO A 281 -24.34 12.41 -2.15
C PRO A 281 -23.82 13.65 -2.86
N GLY A 282 -22.51 13.64 -3.18
CA GLY A 282 -21.84 14.60 -4.03
C GLY A 282 -21.52 14.04 -5.42
N ARG A 283 -20.36 14.42 -5.98
CA ARG A 283 -19.91 13.96 -7.30
C ARG A 283 -19.81 12.43 -7.34
N GLU A 284 -20.33 11.81 -8.39
CA GLU A 284 -20.36 10.36 -8.59
C GLU A 284 -21.02 9.59 -7.41
N ALA A 285 -21.94 10.25 -6.72
CA ALA A 285 -22.60 9.77 -5.51
C ALA A 285 -21.68 9.51 -4.32
N TYR A 286 -20.43 9.94 -4.34
CA TYR A 286 -19.56 9.91 -3.17
C TYR A 286 -19.97 10.97 -2.14
N PRO A 287 -19.79 10.72 -0.84
CA PRO A 287 -20.03 11.74 0.18
C PRO A 287 -18.97 12.85 0.08
N GLY A 288 -19.31 14.05 0.58
CA GLY A 288 -18.44 15.23 0.48
C GLY A 288 -17.08 15.08 1.17
N ASP A 289 -16.96 14.14 2.12
CA ASP A 289 -15.74 13.87 2.88
C ASP A 289 -14.89 12.71 2.32
N VAL A 290 -15.14 12.25 1.09
CA VAL A 290 -14.35 11.16 0.49
C VAL A 290 -12.86 11.52 0.29
N PHE A 291 -12.53 12.79 0.09
CA PHE A 291 -11.14 13.24 0.10
C PHE A 291 -10.49 12.98 1.47
N TYR A 292 -11.19 13.34 2.54
CA TYR A 292 -10.72 13.14 3.91
C TYR A 292 -10.60 11.64 4.28
N LEU A 293 -11.43 10.78 3.71
CA LEU A 293 -11.32 9.32 3.85
C LEU A 293 -9.89 8.82 3.53
N HIS A 294 -9.34 9.22 2.39
CA HIS A 294 -8.02 8.80 1.96
C HIS A 294 -6.89 9.65 2.54
N SER A 295 -7.11 10.96 2.74
CA SER A 295 -6.06 11.83 3.26
C SER A 295 -5.71 11.50 4.71
N ARG A 296 -6.70 11.26 5.59
CA ARG A 296 -6.43 10.89 6.98
C ARG A 296 -5.78 9.50 7.12
N LEU A 297 -5.95 8.62 6.13
CA LEU A 297 -5.25 7.34 6.07
C LEU A 297 -3.79 7.53 5.59
N LEU A 298 -3.61 8.16 4.45
CA LEU A 298 -2.31 8.26 3.77
C LEU A 298 -1.35 9.23 4.46
N GLU A 299 -1.86 10.26 5.14
CA GLU A 299 -1.02 11.17 5.94
C GLU A 299 -0.35 10.49 7.15
N ARG A 300 -0.83 9.32 7.57
CA ARG A 300 -0.21 8.52 8.62
C ARG A 300 1.11 7.88 8.17
N ALA A 301 1.32 7.73 6.86
CA ALA A 301 2.59 7.29 6.30
C ALA A 301 3.62 8.43 6.37
N ALA A 302 4.74 8.17 7.02
CA ALA A 302 5.80 9.14 7.25
C ALA A 302 7.12 8.46 7.64
N GLN A 303 8.21 9.20 7.52
CA GLN A 303 9.47 8.93 8.21
C GLN A 303 9.44 9.72 9.52
N LEU A 304 9.52 9.05 10.66
CA LEU A 304 9.59 9.70 11.97
C LEU A 304 10.96 10.30 12.24
N SER A 305 10.98 11.36 13.07
CA SER A 305 12.22 11.95 13.57
C SER A 305 13.01 10.97 14.43
N ASP A 306 14.31 11.20 14.55
CA ASP A 306 15.20 10.34 15.34
C ASP A 306 14.81 10.35 16.84
N GLU A 307 14.21 11.45 17.32
CA GLU A 307 13.69 11.57 18.68
C GLU A 307 12.52 10.61 18.95
N LEU A 308 11.77 10.25 17.91
CA LEU A 308 10.67 9.29 17.96
C LEU A 308 11.08 7.87 17.51
N GLY A 309 12.38 7.60 17.46
CA GLY A 309 12.94 6.30 17.12
C GLY A 309 13.26 6.10 15.63
N GLY A 310 13.00 7.08 14.77
CA GLY A 310 13.42 7.07 13.35
C GLY A 310 12.76 6.02 12.47
N GLY A 311 11.68 5.36 12.91
CA GLY A 311 10.94 4.38 12.12
C GLY A 311 10.20 5.02 10.94
N SER A 312 9.80 4.22 9.96
CA SER A 312 9.06 4.69 8.80
C SER A 312 7.86 3.81 8.46
N LEU A 313 6.84 4.44 7.86
CA LEU A 313 5.72 3.77 7.22
C LEU A 313 5.62 4.28 5.79
N THR A 314 5.97 3.43 4.83
CA THR A 314 5.89 3.71 3.39
C THR A 314 4.60 3.15 2.84
N ALA A 315 3.78 3.97 2.19
CA ALA A 315 2.50 3.55 1.66
C ALA A 315 2.53 3.45 0.12
N LEU A 316 2.09 2.31 -0.40
CA LEU A 316 1.82 2.09 -1.81
C LEU A 316 0.32 1.85 -2.01
N PRO A 317 -0.50 2.91 -2.09
CA PRO A 317 -1.89 2.77 -2.46
C PRO A 317 -2.03 2.38 -3.93
N ILE A 318 -3.02 1.54 -4.23
CA ILE A 318 -3.39 1.16 -5.59
C ILE A 318 -4.72 1.80 -5.94
N ILE A 319 -4.79 2.41 -7.11
CA ILE A 319 -6.02 2.94 -7.70
C ILE A 319 -6.24 2.29 -9.08
N GLU A 320 -7.47 1.85 -9.31
CA GLU A 320 -7.90 1.33 -10.60
C GLU A 320 -8.55 2.44 -11.42
N THR A 321 -8.07 2.64 -12.66
CA THR A 321 -8.68 3.53 -13.64
C THR A 321 -9.54 2.75 -14.63
N GLN A 322 -10.35 3.47 -15.40
CA GLN A 322 -11.09 2.95 -16.54
C GLN A 322 -10.65 3.70 -17.78
N ALA A 323 -10.19 2.97 -18.80
CA ALA A 323 -9.66 3.53 -20.05
C ALA A 323 -8.57 4.59 -19.85
N GLY A 324 -7.72 4.42 -18.85
CA GLY A 324 -6.63 5.36 -18.54
C GLY A 324 -7.07 6.72 -17.99
N ASP A 325 -8.35 6.90 -17.62
CA ASP A 325 -8.86 8.19 -17.13
C ASP A 325 -8.37 8.49 -15.71
N VAL A 326 -7.29 9.26 -15.63
CA VAL A 326 -6.75 9.79 -14.37
C VAL A 326 -7.48 11.05 -13.87
N SER A 327 -8.39 11.62 -14.68
CA SER A 327 -9.16 12.82 -14.32
C SER A 327 -10.46 12.49 -13.56
N ALA A 328 -10.79 11.20 -13.40
CA ALA A 328 -11.90 10.74 -12.58
C ALA A 328 -11.74 11.17 -11.11
N TYR A 329 -12.83 11.17 -10.37
CA TYR A 329 -12.89 11.82 -9.05
C TYR A 329 -11.93 11.18 -8.02
N ILE A 330 -11.95 9.87 -7.86
CA ILE A 330 -11.09 9.19 -6.88
C ILE A 330 -9.61 9.21 -7.30
N PRO A 331 -9.22 8.91 -8.56
CA PRO A 331 -7.84 9.07 -9.02
C PRO A 331 -7.26 10.45 -8.73
N THR A 332 -7.97 11.53 -9.09
CA THR A 332 -7.54 12.92 -8.88
C THR A 332 -7.29 13.21 -7.40
N ASN A 333 -8.17 12.76 -6.51
CA ASN A 333 -8.03 12.95 -5.08
C ASN A 333 -6.76 12.25 -4.56
N VAL A 334 -6.53 11.00 -4.91
CA VAL A 334 -5.39 10.24 -4.39
C VAL A 334 -4.06 10.73 -4.97
N ILE A 335 -4.01 11.13 -6.25
CA ILE A 335 -2.83 11.77 -6.86
C ILE A 335 -2.44 13.04 -6.08
N SER A 336 -3.41 13.83 -5.62
CA SER A 336 -3.12 15.05 -4.87
C SER A 336 -2.62 14.81 -3.44
N ILE A 337 -3.01 13.68 -2.82
CA ILE A 337 -2.61 13.29 -1.46
C ILE A 337 -1.20 12.67 -1.45
N THR A 338 -0.83 11.95 -2.51
CA THR A 338 0.42 11.19 -2.58
C THR A 338 1.63 12.02 -3.01
N ASP A 339 2.82 11.52 -2.74
CA ASP A 339 4.10 12.16 -3.07
C ASP A 339 4.61 11.79 -4.47
N GLY A 340 3.75 11.19 -5.28
CA GLY A 340 4.02 10.78 -6.64
C GLY A 340 3.12 9.63 -7.08
N GLN A 341 3.29 9.24 -8.35
CA GLN A 341 2.53 8.13 -8.92
C GLN A 341 3.35 7.34 -9.93
N ILE A 342 3.15 6.03 -9.92
CA ILE A 342 3.59 5.07 -10.92
C ILE A 342 2.40 4.76 -11.81
N PHE A 343 2.41 5.25 -13.03
CA PHE A 343 1.31 5.05 -13.99
C PHE A 343 1.58 3.84 -14.87
N LEU A 344 0.65 2.88 -14.86
CA LEU A 344 0.68 1.69 -15.70
C LEU A 344 -0.28 1.85 -16.88
N GLU A 345 0.27 1.70 -18.07
CA GLU A 345 -0.41 1.95 -19.33
C GLU A 345 -0.81 0.64 -20.01
N SER A 346 -2.08 0.51 -20.39
CA SER A 346 -2.62 -0.69 -21.05
C SER A 346 -1.97 -0.94 -22.42
N GLU A 347 -1.59 0.11 -23.14
CA GLU A 347 -0.91 -0.02 -24.44
C GLU A 347 0.47 -0.67 -24.29
N LEU A 348 1.25 -0.29 -23.28
CA LEU A 348 2.54 -0.90 -22.99
C LEU A 348 2.39 -2.37 -22.58
N PHE A 349 1.37 -2.66 -21.76
CA PHE A 349 1.07 -4.01 -21.33
C PHE A 349 0.74 -4.91 -22.53
N ASN A 350 -0.16 -4.44 -23.43
CA ASN A 350 -0.56 -5.16 -24.63
C ASN A 350 0.59 -5.31 -25.65
N ALA A 351 1.55 -4.37 -25.64
CA ALA A 351 2.77 -4.47 -26.44
C ALA A 351 3.83 -5.42 -25.84
N GLY A 352 3.54 -6.09 -24.72
CA GLY A 352 4.48 -7.00 -24.04
C GLY A 352 5.65 -6.29 -23.36
N ILE A 353 5.47 -5.00 -23.00
CA ILE A 353 6.42 -4.24 -22.19
C ILE A 353 5.97 -4.35 -20.73
N MET A 354 6.62 -5.22 -19.97
CA MET A 354 6.32 -5.45 -18.56
C MET A 354 7.55 -5.23 -17.69
N PRO A 355 7.41 -4.49 -16.57
CA PRO A 355 6.22 -3.79 -16.11
C PRO A 355 5.81 -2.64 -17.04
N ALA A 356 4.49 -2.43 -17.19
CA ALA A 356 3.91 -1.47 -18.12
C ALA A 356 3.99 -0.01 -17.62
N VAL A 357 5.10 0.35 -17.00
CA VAL A 357 5.33 1.67 -16.41
C VAL A 357 5.55 2.71 -17.49
N ASN A 358 4.75 3.78 -17.49
CA ASN A 358 4.99 4.94 -18.33
C ASN A 358 5.80 5.99 -17.56
N PRO A 359 7.11 6.14 -17.80
CA PRO A 359 7.93 7.08 -17.05
C PRO A 359 7.66 8.56 -17.42
N GLY A 360 7.00 8.82 -18.56
CA GLY A 360 6.66 10.19 -18.99
C GLY A 360 5.68 10.89 -18.06
N ILE A 361 4.68 10.17 -17.56
CA ILE A 361 3.63 10.68 -16.67
C ILE A 361 3.76 10.19 -15.23
N SER A 362 4.68 9.28 -14.97
CA SER A 362 5.03 8.83 -13.61
C SER A 362 5.99 9.82 -12.96
N VAL A 363 5.78 10.09 -11.68
CA VAL A 363 6.55 11.09 -10.92
C VAL A 363 6.83 10.56 -9.52
N SER A 364 8.06 10.73 -9.03
CA SER A 364 8.40 10.68 -7.61
C SER A 364 8.83 12.08 -7.17
N ARG A 365 8.13 12.66 -6.19
CA ARG A 365 8.47 14.00 -5.66
C ARG A 365 9.72 13.97 -4.77
N VAL A 366 10.07 12.83 -4.20
CA VAL A 366 11.33 12.62 -3.48
C VAL A 366 12.49 12.48 -4.46
N GLY A 367 12.29 11.74 -5.54
CA GLY A 367 13.24 11.63 -6.64
C GLY A 367 14.60 11.06 -6.20
N GLY A 368 15.68 11.66 -6.68
CA GLY A 368 17.04 11.17 -6.44
C GLY A 368 17.51 11.15 -4.99
N ASP A 369 16.77 11.76 -4.05
CA ASP A 369 17.09 11.65 -2.62
C ASP A 369 16.71 10.27 -2.07
N ALA A 370 15.80 9.57 -2.76
CA ALA A 370 15.44 8.17 -2.50
C ALA A 370 16.28 7.16 -3.30
N GLN A 371 17.43 7.54 -3.80
CA GLN A 371 18.36 6.66 -4.53
C GLN A 371 19.73 6.61 -3.85
N ILE A 372 20.36 5.44 -3.87
CA ILE A 372 21.79 5.36 -3.59
C ILE A 372 22.58 6.13 -4.66
N LYS A 373 23.73 6.70 -4.30
CA LYS A 373 24.53 7.53 -5.22
C LYS A 373 24.96 6.79 -6.49
N ALA A 374 25.21 5.48 -6.39
CA ALA A 374 25.49 4.63 -7.54
C ALA A 374 24.33 4.60 -8.53
N MET A 375 23.11 4.36 -8.06
CA MET A 375 21.90 4.36 -8.90
C MET A 375 21.67 5.74 -9.51
N LYS A 376 21.74 6.81 -8.73
CA LYS A 376 21.58 8.18 -9.22
C LYS A 376 22.57 8.52 -10.34
N LYS A 377 23.82 8.00 -10.26
CA LYS A 377 24.84 8.20 -11.28
C LYS A 377 24.49 7.51 -12.60
N VAL A 378 24.02 6.26 -12.57
CA VAL A 378 23.74 5.46 -13.77
C VAL A 378 22.38 5.75 -14.39
N SER A 379 21.39 6.19 -13.60
CA SER A 379 20.01 6.41 -14.05
C SER A 379 19.70 7.87 -14.38
N GLY A 380 20.61 8.81 -14.13
CA GLY A 380 20.35 10.25 -14.25
C GLY A 380 19.84 10.71 -15.63
N SER A 381 20.31 10.08 -16.70
CA SER A 381 19.85 10.36 -18.08
C SER A 381 18.77 9.39 -18.59
N LEU A 382 18.51 8.29 -17.87
CA LEU A 382 17.72 7.18 -18.38
C LEU A 382 16.27 7.60 -18.71
N LYS A 383 15.63 8.35 -17.84
CA LYS A 383 14.26 8.86 -18.04
C LYS A 383 14.17 9.75 -19.27
N LEU A 384 15.15 10.60 -19.49
CA LEU A 384 15.21 11.48 -20.67
C LEU A 384 15.40 10.66 -21.95
N LEU A 385 16.36 9.73 -21.97
CA LEU A 385 16.60 8.85 -23.11
C LEU A 385 15.37 8.01 -23.47
N TYR A 386 14.68 7.46 -22.48
CA TYR A 386 13.44 6.71 -22.68
C TYR A 386 12.34 7.60 -23.27
N SER A 387 12.15 8.82 -22.73
CA SER A 387 11.13 9.75 -23.24
C SER A 387 11.41 10.17 -24.68
N GLN A 388 12.67 10.49 -25.00
CA GLN A 388 13.08 10.79 -26.38
C GLN A 388 12.84 9.60 -27.34
N TYR A 389 13.14 8.39 -26.89
CA TYR A 389 12.86 7.20 -27.67
C TYR A 389 11.36 7.06 -27.99
N ARG A 390 10.48 7.27 -27.00
CA ARG A 390 9.03 7.16 -27.19
C ARG A 390 8.50 8.19 -28.19
N GLU A 391 9.01 9.43 -28.15
CA GLU A 391 8.68 10.46 -29.13
C GLU A 391 9.15 10.05 -30.53
N LEU A 392 10.41 9.64 -30.67
CA LEU A 392 10.97 9.22 -31.95
C LEU A 392 10.28 7.97 -32.52
N GLN A 393 9.90 7.01 -31.67
CA GLN A 393 9.16 5.82 -32.08
C GLN A 393 7.81 6.18 -32.72
N SER A 394 7.11 7.17 -32.15
CA SER A 394 5.86 7.68 -32.71
C SER A 394 6.08 8.29 -34.10
N PHE A 395 7.13 9.09 -34.30
CA PHE A 395 7.46 9.68 -35.60
C PHE A 395 7.95 8.63 -36.61
N ALA A 396 8.71 7.62 -36.16
CA ALA A 396 9.26 6.58 -37.05
C ALA A 396 8.18 5.73 -37.72
N GLN A 397 6.99 5.62 -37.11
CA GLN A 397 5.84 4.93 -37.72
C GLN A 397 5.29 5.65 -38.96
N PHE A 398 5.55 6.94 -39.12
CA PHE A 398 5.00 7.75 -40.20
C PHE A 398 6.04 8.18 -41.26
N GLY A 399 7.36 7.97 -41.03
CA GLY A 399 8.44 8.44 -41.91
C GLY A 399 9.35 7.32 -42.41
N SER A 400 9.61 7.29 -43.70
CA SER A 400 10.46 6.27 -44.33
C SER A 400 11.97 6.58 -44.33
N ASP A 401 12.37 7.85 -44.22
CA ASP A 401 13.78 8.28 -44.27
C ASP A 401 14.23 8.96 -42.96
N LEU A 402 14.74 8.13 -42.04
CA LEU A 402 15.37 8.60 -40.83
C LEU A 402 16.88 8.79 -41.03
N ASP A 403 17.42 9.89 -40.50
CA ASP A 403 18.87 10.12 -40.49
C ASP A 403 19.62 9.12 -39.58
N ALA A 404 20.94 9.07 -39.71
CA ALA A 404 21.78 8.12 -38.99
C ALA A 404 21.72 8.33 -37.45
N ASP A 405 21.63 9.59 -36.99
CA ASP A 405 21.55 9.92 -35.59
C ASP A 405 20.23 9.48 -34.98
N THR A 406 19.11 9.72 -35.66
CA THR A 406 17.78 9.26 -35.24
C THR A 406 17.71 7.74 -35.17
N LYS A 407 18.29 7.02 -36.16
CA LYS A 407 18.39 5.55 -36.14
C LYS A 407 19.21 5.06 -34.95
N ALA A 408 20.34 5.71 -34.63
CA ALA A 408 21.17 5.34 -33.48
C ALA A 408 20.43 5.53 -32.15
N ARG A 409 19.67 6.65 -32.00
CA ARG A 409 18.85 6.92 -30.80
C ARG A 409 17.69 5.93 -30.64
N LEU A 410 17.03 5.56 -31.73
CA LEU A 410 16.00 4.52 -31.72
C LEU A 410 16.59 3.17 -31.28
N ALA A 411 17.71 2.78 -31.87
CA ALA A 411 18.39 1.53 -31.50
C ALA A 411 18.86 1.50 -30.04
N GLN A 412 19.30 2.62 -29.50
CA GLN A 412 19.63 2.74 -28.07
C GLN A 412 18.37 2.63 -27.20
N GLY A 413 17.28 3.30 -27.58
CA GLY A 413 16.02 3.27 -26.87
C GLY A 413 15.39 1.88 -26.82
N GLU A 414 15.45 1.10 -27.92
CA GLU A 414 15.00 -0.28 -27.96
C GLU A 414 15.73 -1.15 -26.94
N ARG A 415 17.04 -0.94 -26.79
CA ARG A 415 17.87 -1.65 -25.81
C ARG A 415 17.54 -1.25 -24.39
N ILE A 416 17.29 0.04 -24.15
CA ILE A 416 16.82 0.54 -22.85
C ILE A 416 15.49 -0.14 -22.49
N VAL A 417 14.53 -0.18 -23.39
CA VAL A 417 13.24 -0.87 -23.16
C VAL A 417 13.46 -2.36 -22.88
N ALA A 418 14.32 -3.03 -23.62
CA ALA A 418 14.62 -4.45 -23.42
C ALA A 418 15.22 -4.72 -22.03
N VAL A 419 16.16 -3.88 -21.58
CA VAL A 419 16.77 -3.96 -20.23
C VAL A 419 15.74 -3.68 -19.13
N LEU A 420 14.83 -2.74 -19.35
CA LEU A 420 13.80 -2.38 -18.35
C LEU A 420 12.69 -3.43 -18.23
N LYS A 421 12.53 -4.32 -19.23
CA LYS A 421 11.61 -5.45 -19.10
C LYS A 421 12.07 -6.39 -17.99
N GLN A 422 11.10 -6.89 -17.24
CA GLN A 422 11.35 -7.77 -16.11
C GLN A 422 10.19 -8.74 -15.92
N SER A 423 10.51 -9.99 -15.63
CA SER A 423 9.51 -11.02 -15.35
C SER A 423 8.90 -10.83 -13.96
N ASN A 424 7.68 -11.31 -13.77
CA ASN A 424 7.01 -11.33 -12.49
C ASN A 424 7.76 -12.23 -11.49
N ASN A 425 7.69 -11.91 -10.20
CA ASN A 425 8.34 -12.62 -9.10
C ASN A 425 9.87 -12.75 -9.27
N ALA A 426 10.48 -11.80 -9.96
CA ALA A 426 11.91 -11.79 -10.21
C ALA A 426 12.51 -10.40 -9.87
N PRO A 427 12.43 -9.95 -8.62
CA PRO A 427 13.04 -8.69 -8.21
C PRO A 427 14.57 -8.78 -8.35
N VAL A 428 15.17 -7.70 -8.85
CA VAL A 428 16.62 -7.58 -9.08
C VAL A 428 17.25 -6.72 -7.98
N GLU A 429 18.31 -7.21 -7.38
CA GLU A 429 19.05 -6.50 -6.34
C GLU A 429 19.73 -5.25 -6.91
N VAL A 430 19.81 -4.18 -6.12
CA VAL A 430 20.23 -2.85 -6.57
C VAL A 430 21.64 -2.80 -7.17
N ALA A 431 22.60 -3.58 -6.68
CA ALA A 431 23.94 -3.61 -7.27
C ALA A 431 23.94 -4.22 -8.67
N HIS A 432 23.15 -5.28 -8.89
CA HIS A 432 22.93 -5.85 -10.22
C HIS A 432 22.22 -4.87 -11.15
N GLN A 433 21.20 -4.14 -10.65
CA GLN A 433 20.53 -3.09 -11.43
C GLN A 433 21.54 -2.01 -11.88
N VAL A 434 22.43 -1.56 -10.99
CA VAL A 434 23.48 -0.59 -11.31
C VAL A 434 24.37 -1.10 -12.44
N CYS A 435 24.78 -2.37 -12.43
CA CYS A 435 25.66 -2.96 -13.45
C CYS A 435 24.98 -3.00 -14.83
N ILE A 436 23.74 -3.48 -14.93
CA ILE A 436 23.05 -3.56 -16.23
C ILE A 436 22.64 -2.19 -16.77
N LEU A 437 22.21 -1.28 -15.89
CA LEU A 437 21.88 0.09 -16.27
C LEU A 437 23.13 0.87 -16.70
N TYR A 438 24.27 0.63 -16.06
CA TYR A 438 25.56 1.15 -16.54
C TYR A 438 25.88 0.66 -17.95
N ALA A 439 25.72 -0.64 -18.19
CA ALA A 439 26.00 -1.24 -19.49
C ALA A 439 25.14 -0.62 -20.61
N VAL A 440 23.83 -0.44 -20.41
CA VAL A 440 22.94 0.11 -21.44
C VAL A 440 23.14 1.61 -21.65
N THR A 441 23.37 2.39 -20.58
CA THR A 441 23.54 3.84 -20.71
C THR A 441 24.89 4.25 -21.30
N HIS A 442 25.94 3.43 -21.12
CA HIS A 442 27.28 3.66 -21.67
C HIS A 442 27.54 2.93 -23.00
N GLY A 443 26.49 2.36 -23.61
CA GLY A 443 26.56 1.81 -24.98
C GLY A 443 27.26 0.46 -25.10
N TYR A 444 27.47 -0.29 -24.01
CA TYR A 444 28.06 -1.64 -24.06
C TYR A 444 27.17 -2.64 -24.82
N LEU A 445 25.84 -2.37 -24.88
CA LEU A 445 24.88 -3.26 -25.54
C LEU A 445 24.64 -2.94 -27.03
N LYS A 446 25.39 -2.00 -27.62
CA LYS A 446 25.15 -1.53 -29.01
C LYS A 446 25.27 -2.65 -30.06
N ASP A 447 26.17 -3.60 -29.86
CA ASP A 447 26.47 -4.67 -30.78
C ASP A 447 25.70 -5.97 -30.46
N ILE A 448 24.87 -5.97 -29.39
CA ILE A 448 24.00 -7.09 -29.01
C ILE A 448 22.63 -6.88 -29.63
N SER A 449 22.07 -7.91 -30.23
CA SER A 449 20.69 -7.89 -30.74
C SER A 449 19.68 -7.81 -29.61
N VAL A 450 18.55 -7.10 -29.82
CA VAL A 450 17.56 -6.79 -28.78
C VAL A 450 16.96 -8.05 -28.15
N ASP A 451 16.74 -9.08 -28.94
CA ASP A 451 16.23 -10.38 -28.50
C ASP A 451 17.18 -11.16 -27.57
N LYS A 452 18.48 -10.86 -27.62
CA LYS A 452 19.50 -11.48 -26.77
C LYS A 452 19.83 -10.72 -25.50
N ILE A 453 19.29 -9.52 -25.31
CA ILE A 453 19.53 -8.73 -24.11
C ILE A 453 19.11 -9.45 -22.83
N PRO A 454 17.96 -10.16 -22.75
CA PRO A 454 17.62 -10.93 -21.56
C PRO A 454 18.63 -12.04 -21.22
N GLU A 455 19.20 -12.70 -22.21
CA GLU A 455 20.25 -13.70 -22.01
C GLU A 455 21.54 -13.06 -21.51
N PHE A 456 21.94 -11.93 -22.11
CA PHE A 456 23.10 -11.16 -21.66
C PHE A 456 22.93 -10.69 -20.21
N GLU A 457 21.76 -10.21 -19.84
CA GLU A 457 21.45 -9.76 -18.47
C GLU A 457 21.64 -10.89 -17.45
N LEU A 458 21.11 -12.07 -17.72
CA LEU A 458 21.29 -13.24 -16.85
C LEU A 458 22.77 -13.63 -16.72
N ARG A 459 23.48 -13.70 -17.83
CA ARG A 459 24.93 -13.99 -17.83
C ARG A 459 25.72 -12.92 -17.10
N LEU A 460 25.33 -11.64 -17.22
CA LEU A 460 25.98 -10.55 -16.46
C LEU A 460 25.83 -10.76 -14.96
N TYR A 461 24.66 -11.11 -14.49
CA TYR A 461 24.44 -11.33 -13.05
C TYR A 461 25.27 -12.52 -12.54
N GLU A 462 25.23 -13.64 -13.24
CA GLU A 462 26.06 -14.81 -12.89
C GLU A 462 27.57 -14.51 -12.94
N PHE A 463 28.02 -13.78 -13.95
CA PHE A 463 29.42 -13.38 -14.10
C PHE A 463 29.89 -12.47 -12.98
N MET A 464 29.04 -11.48 -12.62
CA MET A 464 29.33 -10.58 -11.50
C MET A 464 29.37 -11.31 -10.16
N ASP A 465 28.41 -12.20 -9.89
CA ASP A 465 28.36 -12.98 -8.67
C ASP A 465 29.56 -13.92 -8.50
N ASN A 466 29.97 -14.58 -9.59
CA ASN A 466 31.02 -15.62 -9.55
C ASN A 466 32.45 -15.07 -9.63
N ARG A 467 32.68 -13.99 -10.39
CA ARG A 467 34.03 -13.48 -10.69
C ARG A 467 34.32 -12.09 -10.16
N HIS A 468 33.29 -11.27 -9.96
CA HIS A 468 33.41 -9.84 -9.61
C HIS A 468 32.53 -9.45 -8.44
N GLY A 469 32.34 -10.35 -7.47
CA GLY A 469 31.54 -10.12 -6.26
C GLY A 469 32.04 -8.98 -5.38
N ASP A 470 33.32 -8.62 -5.52
CA ASP A 470 33.95 -7.45 -4.89
C ASP A 470 33.32 -6.13 -5.37
N ILE A 471 33.02 -5.99 -6.66
CA ILE A 471 32.33 -4.81 -7.22
C ILE A 471 30.93 -4.67 -6.60
N LEU A 472 30.14 -5.77 -6.57
CA LEU A 472 28.83 -5.77 -5.99
C LEU A 472 28.88 -5.43 -4.48
N THR A 473 29.85 -5.99 -3.77
CA THR A 473 30.05 -5.73 -2.35
C THR A 473 30.42 -4.27 -2.09
N ALA A 474 31.30 -3.68 -2.92
CA ALA A 474 31.66 -2.27 -2.83
C ALA A 474 30.46 -1.35 -3.03
N ILE A 475 29.61 -1.64 -4.03
CA ILE A 475 28.36 -0.88 -4.29
C ILE A 475 27.40 -1.00 -3.11
N ARG A 476 27.20 -2.21 -2.56
CA ARG A 476 26.31 -2.45 -1.41
C ARG A 476 26.79 -1.70 -0.16
N ALA A 477 28.08 -1.76 0.13
CA ALA A 477 28.64 -1.18 1.33
C ALA A 477 28.71 0.35 1.30
N SER A 478 29.12 0.94 0.17
CA SER A 478 29.29 2.39 0.05
C SER A 478 28.04 3.12 -0.46
N GLY A 479 27.15 2.44 -1.18
CA GLY A 479 26.07 3.04 -1.95
C GLY A 479 26.55 3.93 -3.10
N LYS A 480 27.86 3.83 -3.47
CA LYS A 480 28.48 4.67 -4.48
C LYS A 480 29.16 3.83 -5.55
N LEU A 481 29.28 4.41 -6.74
CA LEU A 481 30.13 3.91 -7.80
C LEU A 481 31.39 4.81 -7.86
N GLU A 482 32.38 4.48 -7.02
CA GLU A 482 33.67 5.20 -6.93
C GLU A 482 34.52 4.88 -8.16
N SER A 483 35.54 5.72 -8.45
CA SER A 483 36.33 5.63 -9.68
C SER A 483 36.96 4.25 -9.88
N ASP A 484 37.56 3.68 -8.82
CA ASP A 484 38.19 2.36 -8.88
C ASP A 484 37.18 1.23 -9.15
N THR A 485 35.99 1.31 -8.49
CA THR A 485 34.90 0.37 -8.71
C THR A 485 34.30 0.51 -10.10
N GLU A 486 34.22 1.73 -10.60
CA GLU A 486 33.72 2.00 -11.98
C GLU A 486 34.71 1.47 -13.02
N GLU A 487 36.02 1.64 -12.84
CA GLU A 487 37.04 1.09 -13.74
C GLU A 487 37.02 -0.45 -13.73
N ALA A 488 36.88 -1.05 -12.57
CA ALA A 488 36.70 -2.49 -12.43
C ALA A 488 35.43 -2.99 -13.16
N LEU A 489 34.31 -2.26 -13.02
CA LEU A 489 33.07 -2.58 -13.73
C LEU A 489 33.22 -2.47 -15.24
N LYS A 490 33.89 -1.43 -15.76
CA LYS A 490 34.19 -1.29 -17.20
C LYS A 490 35.02 -2.46 -17.73
N ALA A 491 36.05 -2.89 -16.97
CA ALA A 491 36.87 -4.02 -17.32
C ALA A 491 36.05 -5.33 -17.36
N ALA A 492 35.25 -5.57 -16.33
CA ALA A 492 34.35 -6.74 -16.24
C ALA A 492 33.33 -6.79 -17.37
N LEU A 493 32.67 -5.66 -17.70
CA LEU A 493 31.74 -5.59 -18.83
C LEU A 493 32.43 -5.85 -20.17
N SER A 494 33.67 -5.35 -20.37
CA SER A 494 34.42 -5.56 -21.59
C SER A 494 34.89 -7.02 -21.74
N GLU A 495 35.21 -7.71 -20.63
CA GLU A 495 35.53 -9.13 -20.60
C GLU A 495 34.29 -9.97 -20.97
N LEU A 496 33.17 -9.73 -20.29
CA LEU A 496 31.93 -10.45 -20.55
C LEU A 496 31.47 -10.29 -21.99
N LEU A 497 31.53 -9.08 -22.57
CA LEU A 497 31.16 -8.85 -23.97
C LEU A 497 31.98 -9.67 -24.94
N LYS A 498 33.29 -9.80 -24.72
CA LYS A 498 34.17 -10.64 -25.55
C LYS A 498 33.77 -12.12 -25.47
N GLU A 499 33.49 -12.61 -24.25
CA GLU A 499 33.03 -13.98 -24.03
C GLU A 499 31.67 -14.23 -24.72
N PHE A 500 30.74 -13.25 -24.58
CA PHE A 500 29.40 -13.35 -25.13
C PHE A 500 29.38 -13.39 -26.66
N VAL A 501 30.11 -12.50 -27.31
CA VAL A 501 30.20 -12.43 -28.78
C VAL A 501 30.98 -13.62 -29.36
N THR A 502 31.97 -14.16 -28.62
CA THR A 502 32.76 -15.32 -29.12
C THR A 502 31.99 -16.63 -28.98
N SER A 503 30.93 -16.68 -28.16
CA SER A 503 30.06 -17.84 -27.94
C SER A 503 28.90 -17.93 -28.96
N GLU A 504 28.73 -16.90 -29.79
CA GLU A 504 27.84 -16.88 -30.96
C GLU A 504 28.55 -17.38 -32.22
#